data_5e075db582fb3e7ff73bfc9acb5c096e
#
_entry.id   5e075db582fb3e7ff73bfc9acb5c096e
#
_cell.length_a   1.000
_cell.length_b   1.000
_cell.length_c   1.000
_cell.angle_alpha   90.00
_cell.angle_beta   90.00
_cell.angle_gamma   90.00
#
_symmetry.space_group_name_H-M   'P 1'
#
loop_
_entity.id
_entity.type
_entity.pdbx_description
1 polymer ?
#
loop_
_entity_poly.entity_id
_entity_poly.type
_entity_poly.pdbx_seq_one_letter_code
_entity_poly.pdbx_strand_id
1 'polypeptide(L)'
;VIRVLLTTTDFNSRYHQEITVSYDGKEITYTAEEVKKQGDKVRIPAQKDGIRILSIQRQSGTPVYDGSIEIIPKAEGLIIVNELFLEKYLTRVVPSEMPATYEKEALKAQAVCARTYAWKQIQEQRLHELEADVDDTVNFQVYGNMEPQKAATEAVRETEGQILCQNGEAVEAYYFSTSAGVTSTDEIWGS
;
A
#
# COMPACT_ATOMS: atom_id res chain seq x y z
N VAL A 1 1.48 -9.02 -8.45
CA VAL A 1 1.92 -7.68 -8.03
C VAL A 1 0.71 -6.87 -7.61
N ILE A 2 0.94 -5.81 -6.83
CA ILE A 2 -0.04 -4.79 -6.46
C ILE A 2 0.56 -3.42 -6.75
N ARG A 3 -0.29 -2.47 -7.12
CA ARG A 3 0.06 -1.09 -7.45
C ARG A 3 -0.61 -0.16 -6.43
N VAL A 4 0.20 0.51 -5.62
CA VAL A 4 -0.25 1.34 -4.50
C VAL A 4 -0.04 2.80 -4.83
N LEU A 5 -1.10 3.59 -4.85
CA LEU A 5 -1.06 5.04 -4.99
C LEU A 5 -0.64 5.66 -3.66
N LEU A 6 0.47 6.37 -3.65
CA LEU A 6 1.00 7.00 -2.44
C LEU A 6 0.49 8.43 -2.31
N THR A 7 -0.14 8.73 -1.18
CA THR A 7 -0.70 10.04 -0.88
C THR A 7 0.31 10.97 -0.18
N THR A 8 -0.03 12.24 -0.06
CA THR A 8 0.77 13.25 0.67
C THR A 8 0.98 12.88 2.14
N THR A 9 1.87 13.59 2.83
CA THR A 9 2.22 13.35 4.25
C THR A 9 1.01 13.24 5.18
N ASP A 10 0.01 14.06 4.95
CA ASP A 10 -1.22 14.16 5.75
C ASP A 10 -2.38 13.27 5.24
N PHE A 11 -2.13 12.44 4.22
CA PHE A 11 -3.10 11.58 3.55
C PHE A 11 -4.28 12.34 2.87
N ASN A 12 -4.17 13.66 2.69
CA ASN A 12 -5.25 14.50 2.18
C ASN A 12 -5.30 14.59 0.65
N SER A 13 -4.22 14.28 -0.06
CA SER A 13 -4.15 14.38 -1.50
C SER A 13 -3.44 13.19 -2.14
N ARG A 14 -3.92 12.79 -3.29
CA ARG A 14 -3.27 11.85 -4.22
C ARG A 14 -2.28 12.56 -5.15
N TYR A 15 -2.30 13.89 -5.19
CA TYR A 15 -1.50 14.70 -6.08
C TYR A 15 -0.42 15.45 -5.32
N HIS A 16 0.79 15.38 -5.85
CA HIS A 16 1.98 16.05 -5.32
C HIS A 16 2.40 17.17 -6.27
N GLN A 17 2.86 18.30 -5.74
CA GLN A 17 3.39 19.40 -6.57
C GLN A 17 4.79 19.08 -7.06
N GLU A 18 5.60 18.50 -6.18
CA GLU A 18 6.93 18.00 -6.46
C GLU A 18 7.19 16.71 -5.67
N ILE A 19 8.09 15.88 -6.16
CA ILE A 19 8.43 14.60 -5.54
C ILE A 19 9.95 14.48 -5.45
N THR A 20 10.46 14.38 -4.24
CA THR A 20 11.89 14.13 -4.00
C THR A 20 12.08 12.68 -3.58
N VAL A 21 12.94 11.97 -4.31
CA VAL A 21 13.29 10.57 -4.07
C VAL A 21 14.78 10.42 -3.81
N SER A 22 15.15 9.44 -3.00
CA SER A 22 16.55 9.07 -2.78
C SER A 22 16.71 7.57 -2.98
N TYR A 23 17.64 7.20 -3.86
CA TYR A 23 18.01 5.81 -4.16
C TYR A 23 19.42 5.76 -4.77
N ASP A 24 20.13 4.67 -4.54
CA ASP A 24 21.50 4.44 -5.06
C ASP A 24 22.45 5.63 -4.81
N GLY A 25 22.34 6.23 -3.60
CA GLY A 25 23.17 7.37 -3.19
C GLY A 25 22.86 8.69 -3.91
N LYS A 26 21.78 8.74 -4.70
CA LYS A 26 21.33 9.94 -5.42
C LYS A 26 20.07 10.48 -4.79
N GLU A 27 19.92 11.80 -4.83
CA GLU A 27 18.69 12.50 -4.48
C GLU A 27 18.22 13.28 -5.71
N ILE A 28 16.96 13.07 -6.12
CA ILE A 28 16.39 13.65 -7.33
C ILE A 28 15.01 14.20 -7.01
N THR A 29 14.77 15.44 -7.39
CA THR A 29 13.44 16.07 -7.31
C THR A 29 12.81 16.09 -8.70
N TYR A 30 11.55 15.70 -8.78
CA TYR A 30 10.74 15.70 -9.99
C TYR A 30 9.59 16.69 -9.88
N THR A 31 9.47 17.56 -10.87
CA THR A 31 8.29 18.36 -11.16
C THR A 31 7.55 17.79 -12.36
N ALA A 32 6.31 18.21 -12.60
CA ALA A 32 5.55 17.75 -13.76
C ALA A 32 6.24 18.04 -15.09
N GLU A 33 6.96 19.17 -15.18
CA GLU A 33 7.71 19.54 -16.37
C GLU A 33 8.91 18.61 -16.60
N GLU A 34 9.63 18.26 -15.54
CA GLU A 34 10.79 17.37 -15.64
C GLU A 34 10.40 15.95 -16.00
N VAL A 35 9.28 15.46 -15.49
CA VAL A 35 8.73 14.15 -15.90
C VAL A 35 8.34 14.18 -17.36
N LYS A 36 7.59 15.19 -17.82
CA LYS A 36 7.17 15.33 -19.23
C LYS A 36 8.33 15.44 -20.20
N LYS A 37 9.48 16.01 -19.79
CA LYS A 37 10.71 16.02 -20.62
C LYS A 37 11.32 14.63 -20.81
N GLN A 38 11.08 13.71 -19.88
CA GLN A 38 11.59 12.34 -19.93
C GLN A 38 10.62 11.35 -20.59
N GLY A 39 9.34 11.75 -20.78
CA GLY A 39 8.28 10.96 -21.38
C GLY A 39 6.95 11.11 -20.65
N ASP A 40 6.09 10.09 -20.77
CA ASP A 40 4.77 10.10 -20.13
C ASP A 40 4.84 9.83 -18.61
N LYS A 41 5.92 9.17 -18.15
CA LYS A 41 6.18 8.89 -16.75
C LYS A 41 7.67 8.59 -16.51
N VAL A 42 8.11 8.73 -15.27
CA VAL A 42 9.41 8.24 -14.80
C VAL A 42 9.19 6.95 -14.04
N ARG A 43 9.95 5.90 -14.37
CA ARG A 43 9.98 4.64 -13.64
C ARG A 43 11.35 4.43 -13.00
N ILE A 44 11.37 4.32 -11.67
CA ILE A 44 12.54 3.98 -10.89
C ILE A 44 12.43 2.48 -10.57
N PRO A 45 13.34 1.63 -11.08
CA PRO A 45 13.28 0.20 -10.82
C PRO A 45 13.53 -0.11 -9.34
N ALA A 46 13.09 -1.28 -8.90
CA ALA A 46 13.33 -1.75 -7.54
C ALA A 46 14.83 -1.68 -7.17
N GLN A 47 15.11 -1.15 -5.99
CA GLN A 47 16.46 -1.01 -5.45
C GLN A 47 16.69 -2.01 -4.31
N LYS A 48 17.95 -2.47 -4.14
CA LYS A 48 18.30 -3.43 -3.08
C LYS A 48 17.97 -2.89 -1.68
N ASP A 49 18.25 -1.59 -1.45
CA ASP A 49 18.03 -0.93 -0.16
C ASP A 49 16.74 -0.11 -0.13
N GLY A 50 15.81 -0.38 -1.11
CA GLY A 50 14.56 0.34 -1.29
C GLY A 50 14.74 1.74 -1.88
N ILE A 51 13.61 2.41 -2.07
CA ILE A 51 13.53 3.79 -2.57
C ILE A 51 12.90 4.66 -1.48
N ARG A 52 13.62 5.69 -1.04
CA ARG A 52 13.09 6.68 -0.09
C ARG A 52 12.32 7.75 -0.85
N ILE A 53 11.15 8.14 -0.35
CA ILE A 53 10.41 9.28 -0.86
C ILE A 53 10.50 10.39 0.18
N LEU A 54 11.44 11.32 -0.02
CA LEU A 54 11.78 12.36 0.97
C LEU A 54 10.66 13.39 1.14
N SER A 55 9.83 13.57 0.11
CA SER A 55 8.66 14.47 0.13
C SER A 55 7.46 13.93 0.89
N ILE A 56 7.53 12.68 1.40
CA ILE A 56 6.49 12.06 2.21
C ILE A 56 7.04 11.74 3.61
N GLN A 57 6.23 12.03 4.64
CA GLN A 57 6.50 11.61 6.01
C GLN A 57 5.37 10.70 6.49
N ARG A 58 5.72 9.67 7.24
CA ARG A 58 4.78 8.72 7.88
C ARG A 58 5.08 8.64 9.38
N GLN A 59 4.30 7.90 10.13
CA GLN A 59 4.48 7.77 11.59
C GLN A 59 5.90 7.28 11.96
N SER A 60 6.47 6.38 11.17
CA SER A 60 7.83 5.87 11.37
C SER A 60 8.94 6.77 10.78
N GLY A 61 8.61 7.96 10.28
CA GLY A 61 9.54 8.89 9.62
C GLY A 61 9.43 8.85 8.10
N THR A 62 10.54 9.14 7.41
CA THR A 62 10.61 9.08 5.93
C THR A 62 10.53 7.62 5.46
N PRO A 63 9.50 7.23 4.73
CA PRO A 63 9.31 5.84 4.35
C PRO A 63 10.32 5.38 3.29
N VAL A 64 10.67 4.09 3.36
CA VAL A 64 11.45 3.39 2.35
C VAL A 64 10.55 2.34 1.69
N TYR A 65 10.40 2.38 0.40
CA TYR A 65 9.53 1.47 -0.33
C TYR A 65 10.31 0.39 -1.07
N ASP A 66 9.86 -0.85 -0.92
CA ASP A 66 10.28 -1.98 -1.77
C ASP A 66 9.61 -1.86 -3.15
N GLY A 67 10.13 -2.59 -4.15
CA GLY A 67 9.56 -2.59 -5.50
C GLY A 67 9.98 -1.38 -6.32
N SER A 68 9.26 -1.13 -7.41
CA SER A 68 9.50 0.03 -8.28
C SER A 68 8.58 1.20 -7.92
N ILE A 69 9.04 2.41 -8.23
CA ILE A 69 8.24 3.64 -8.11
C ILE A 69 8.00 4.19 -9.51
N GLU A 70 6.76 4.53 -9.81
CA GLU A 70 6.39 5.30 -10.99
C GLU A 70 5.90 6.69 -10.56
N ILE A 71 6.38 7.73 -11.25
CA ILE A 71 5.97 9.12 -11.07
C ILE A 71 5.29 9.54 -12.36
N ILE A 72 4.01 9.88 -12.27
CA ILE A 72 3.13 10.06 -13.43
C ILE A 72 2.51 11.47 -13.34
N PRO A 73 2.66 12.31 -14.37
CA PRO A 73 2.01 13.62 -14.42
C PRO A 73 0.53 13.46 -14.75
N LYS A 74 -0.31 14.13 -13.99
CA LYS A 74 -1.76 14.28 -14.20
C LYS A 74 -2.10 15.78 -14.30
N ALA A 75 -3.36 16.11 -14.53
CA ALA A 75 -3.79 17.51 -14.63
C ALA A 75 -3.61 18.29 -13.32
N GLU A 76 -3.84 17.63 -12.19
CA GLU A 76 -3.82 18.19 -10.85
C GLU A 76 -2.41 18.20 -10.19
N GLY A 77 -1.43 17.52 -10.79
CA GLY A 77 -0.08 17.38 -10.25
C GLY A 77 0.56 16.04 -10.61
N LEU A 78 1.49 15.60 -9.80
CA LEU A 78 2.13 14.30 -9.93
C LEU A 78 1.46 13.27 -9.04
N ILE A 79 1.32 12.04 -9.52
CA ILE A 79 0.99 10.89 -8.68
C ILE A 79 2.20 9.97 -8.55
N ILE A 80 2.27 9.25 -7.44
CA ILE A 80 3.29 8.24 -7.16
C ILE A 80 2.61 6.89 -7.07
N VAL A 81 3.06 5.93 -7.86
CA VAL A 81 2.61 4.54 -7.79
C VAL A 81 3.77 3.64 -7.40
N ASN A 82 3.62 2.92 -6.30
CA ASN A 82 4.57 1.89 -5.87
C ASN A 82 4.09 0.52 -6.36
N GLU A 83 4.86 -0.14 -7.20
CA GLU A 83 4.56 -1.47 -7.72
C GLU A 83 5.47 -2.51 -7.08
N LEU A 84 4.86 -3.52 -6.42
CA LEU A 84 5.60 -4.54 -5.71
C LEU A 84 4.84 -5.88 -5.62
N PHE A 85 5.50 -6.92 -5.14
CA PHE A 85 4.84 -8.20 -4.86
C PHE A 85 3.87 -8.07 -3.68
N LEU A 86 2.70 -8.72 -3.79
CA LEU A 86 1.64 -8.67 -2.77
C LEU A 86 2.14 -9.05 -1.37
N GLU A 87 2.97 -10.09 -1.25
CA GLU A 87 3.52 -10.51 0.04
C GLU A 87 4.43 -9.43 0.66
N LYS A 88 5.17 -8.68 -0.15
CA LYS A 88 5.98 -7.54 0.32
C LYS A 88 5.10 -6.37 0.77
N TYR A 89 4.03 -6.08 0.06
CA TYR A 89 3.02 -5.10 0.46
C TYR A 89 2.47 -5.42 1.85
N LEU A 90 2.08 -6.68 2.09
CA LEU A 90 1.50 -7.12 3.36
C LEU A 90 2.46 -6.98 4.55
N THR A 91 3.79 -7.08 4.35
CA THR A 91 4.74 -6.85 5.46
C THR A 91 4.70 -5.43 6.02
N ARG A 92 4.12 -4.47 5.30
CA ARG A 92 3.95 -3.08 5.72
C ARG A 92 2.49 -2.74 6.07
N VAL A 93 1.52 -3.46 5.51
CA VAL A 93 0.10 -3.32 5.86
C VAL A 93 -0.16 -3.90 7.25
N VAL A 94 0.24 -5.14 7.49
CA VAL A 94 -0.07 -5.82 8.76
C VAL A 94 0.39 -5.01 9.99
N PRO A 95 1.64 -4.52 10.08
CA PRO A 95 2.06 -3.73 11.24
C PRO A 95 1.47 -2.30 11.25
N SER A 96 0.97 -1.80 10.12
CA SER A 96 0.29 -0.50 10.06
C SER A 96 -1.17 -0.57 10.54
N GLU A 97 -1.79 -1.77 10.48
CA GLU A 97 -3.17 -2.03 10.85
C GLU A 97 -3.30 -2.66 12.25
N MET A 98 -2.32 -3.47 12.65
CA MET A 98 -2.33 -4.21 13.92
C MET A 98 -0.96 -4.17 14.60
N PRO A 99 -0.88 -3.82 15.92
CA PRO A 99 0.38 -3.85 16.64
C PRO A 99 1.07 -5.22 16.54
N ALA A 100 2.35 -5.22 16.17
CA ALA A 100 3.13 -6.45 16.01
C ALA A 100 3.41 -7.21 17.32
N THR A 101 2.97 -6.64 18.45
CA THR A 101 2.99 -7.27 19.78
C THR A 101 1.80 -8.19 20.06
N TYR A 102 0.83 -8.23 19.14
CA TYR A 102 -0.31 -9.14 19.25
C TYR A 102 0.12 -10.60 19.05
N GLU A 103 -0.72 -11.52 19.54
CA GLU A 103 -0.48 -12.95 19.43
C GLU A 103 -0.27 -13.37 17.95
N LYS A 104 0.65 -14.31 17.74
CA LYS A 104 1.05 -14.76 16.41
C LYS A 104 -0.15 -15.19 15.53
N GLU A 105 -1.11 -15.91 16.10
CA GLU A 105 -2.28 -16.36 15.33
C GLU A 105 -3.21 -15.19 14.94
N ALA A 106 -3.27 -14.13 15.77
CA ALA A 106 -3.98 -12.91 15.41
C ALA A 106 -3.30 -12.19 14.23
N LEU A 107 -1.98 -12.08 14.23
CA LEU A 107 -1.20 -11.51 13.12
C LEU A 107 -1.36 -12.33 11.84
N LYS A 108 -1.43 -13.67 11.94
CA LYS A 108 -1.68 -14.55 10.80
C LYS A 108 -3.10 -14.36 10.24
N ALA A 109 -4.11 -14.28 11.11
CA ALA A 109 -5.47 -13.98 10.68
C ALA A 109 -5.56 -12.63 9.97
N GLN A 110 -4.92 -11.59 10.52
CA GLN A 110 -4.84 -10.28 9.90
C GLN A 110 -4.16 -10.34 8.52
N ALA A 111 -3.06 -11.10 8.39
CA ALA A 111 -2.37 -11.26 7.11
C ALA A 111 -3.26 -11.92 6.04
N VAL A 112 -4.05 -12.94 6.42
CA VAL A 112 -4.99 -13.62 5.52
C VAL A 112 -6.13 -12.67 5.10
N CYS A 113 -6.72 -11.94 6.05
CA CYS A 113 -7.77 -10.95 5.74
C CYS A 113 -7.23 -9.84 4.83
N ALA A 114 -6.08 -9.24 5.18
CA ALA A 114 -5.48 -8.18 4.38
C ALA A 114 -5.11 -8.65 2.96
N ARG A 115 -4.61 -9.88 2.81
CA ARG A 115 -4.32 -10.47 1.50
C ARG A 115 -5.58 -10.67 0.67
N THR A 116 -6.64 -11.16 1.30
CA THR A 116 -7.93 -11.39 0.62
C THR A 116 -8.51 -10.08 0.12
N TYR A 117 -8.52 -9.05 0.97
CA TYR A 117 -8.97 -7.71 0.60
C TYR A 117 -8.15 -7.14 -0.56
N ALA A 118 -6.81 -7.13 -0.44
CA ALA A 118 -5.94 -6.61 -1.49
C ALA A 118 -6.11 -7.38 -2.82
N TRP A 119 -6.26 -8.70 -2.76
CA TRP A 119 -6.54 -9.53 -3.94
C TRP A 119 -7.85 -9.12 -4.64
N LYS A 120 -8.91 -8.85 -3.88
CA LYS A 120 -10.17 -8.32 -4.42
C LYS A 120 -9.97 -6.98 -5.12
N GLN A 121 -9.26 -6.04 -4.47
CA GLN A 121 -9.02 -4.71 -5.06
C GLN A 121 -8.23 -4.77 -6.37
N ILE A 122 -7.25 -5.68 -6.48
CA ILE A 122 -6.53 -5.93 -7.74
C ILE A 122 -7.50 -6.37 -8.85
N GLN A 123 -8.50 -7.17 -8.54
CA GLN A 123 -9.50 -7.64 -9.51
C GLN A 123 -10.52 -6.56 -9.90
N GLU A 124 -10.94 -5.74 -8.92
CA GLU A 124 -11.96 -4.71 -9.12
C GLU A 124 -11.44 -3.45 -9.83
N GLN A 125 -10.14 -3.18 -9.74
CA GLN A 125 -9.45 -2.08 -10.43
C GLN A 125 -10.11 -0.69 -10.22
N ARG A 126 -10.55 -0.41 -9.00
CA ARG A 126 -11.29 0.84 -8.67
C ARG A 126 -10.49 2.12 -8.98
N LEU A 127 -9.17 2.05 -8.99
CA LEU A 127 -8.27 3.18 -9.27
C LEU A 127 -7.55 3.07 -10.62
N HIS A 128 -8.11 2.33 -11.59
CA HIS A 128 -7.46 2.08 -12.89
C HIS A 128 -7.09 3.37 -13.64
N GLU A 129 -7.89 4.45 -13.54
CA GLU A 129 -7.59 5.76 -14.13
C GLU A 129 -6.32 6.41 -13.55
N LEU A 130 -5.96 6.03 -12.32
CA LEU A 130 -4.74 6.45 -11.63
C LEU A 130 -3.63 5.40 -11.74
N GLU A 131 -3.82 4.39 -12.59
CA GLU A 131 -2.87 3.29 -12.80
C GLU A 131 -2.51 2.55 -11.49
N ALA A 132 -3.45 2.46 -10.53
CA ALA A 132 -3.27 1.83 -9.24
C ALA A 132 -4.44 0.88 -8.90
N ASP A 133 -4.19 -0.05 -7.96
CA ASP A 133 -5.19 -0.97 -7.44
C ASP A 133 -5.80 -0.44 -6.14
N VAL A 134 -4.96 0.16 -5.28
CA VAL A 134 -5.30 0.70 -3.96
C VAL A 134 -4.57 2.02 -3.72
N ASP A 135 -5.00 2.79 -2.72
CA ASP A 135 -4.17 3.85 -2.13
C ASP A 135 -3.69 3.44 -0.72
N ASP A 136 -2.79 4.23 -0.15
CA ASP A 136 -2.13 3.96 1.13
C ASP A 136 -2.91 4.47 2.36
N THR A 137 -4.20 4.80 2.18
CA THR A 137 -5.07 5.37 3.22
C THR A 137 -6.05 4.36 3.82
N VAL A 138 -6.77 4.78 4.86
CA VAL A 138 -7.86 4.01 5.47
C VAL A 138 -9.05 3.72 4.54
N ASN A 139 -9.12 4.34 3.36
CA ASN A 139 -10.14 4.03 2.35
C ASN A 139 -9.90 2.67 1.69
N PHE A 140 -8.66 2.17 1.76
CA PHE A 140 -8.24 0.84 1.35
C PHE A 140 -7.56 0.13 2.52
N GLN A 141 -6.23 0.22 2.61
CA GLN A 141 -5.42 -0.35 3.70
C GLN A 141 -4.26 0.58 4.00
N VAL A 142 -4.04 0.91 5.26
CA VAL A 142 -2.91 1.75 5.65
C VAL A 142 -1.60 1.05 5.26
N TYR A 143 -0.85 1.68 4.37
CA TYR A 143 0.39 1.13 3.82
C TYR A 143 1.59 2.04 4.08
N GLY A 144 2.68 1.45 4.55
CA GLY A 144 3.95 2.16 4.74
C GLY A 144 3.98 3.13 5.93
N ASN A 145 2.93 3.17 6.77
CA ASN A 145 2.90 3.99 7.97
C ASN A 145 3.86 3.47 9.04
N MET A 146 4.09 2.16 9.06
CA MET A 146 5.06 1.48 9.92
C MET A 146 6.08 0.71 9.08
N GLU A 147 7.32 0.66 9.58
CA GLU A 147 8.33 -0.23 9.00
C GLU A 147 7.98 -1.70 9.25
N PRO A 148 8.45 -2.64 8.39
CA PRO A 148 8.23 -4.06 8.61
C PRO A 148 8.68 -4.52 9.99
N GLN A 149 7.80 -5.23 10.68
CA GLN A 149 8.06 -5.81 12.00
C GLN A 149 8.27 -7.31 11.87
N LYS A 150 9.24 -7.87 12.61
CA LYS A 150 9.61 -9.29 12.49
C LYS A 150 8.41 -10.22 12.66
N ALA A 151 7.62 -10.05 13.73
CA ALA A 151 6.47 -10.91 13.99
C ALA A 151 5.39 -10.83 12.89
N ALA A 152 5.08 -9.62 12.41
CA ALA A 152 4.15 -9.42 11.31
C ALA A 152 4.70 -10.04 10.00
N THR A 153 5.98 -9.85 9.69
CA THR A 153 6.63 -10.43 8.52
C THR A 153 6.62 -11.97 8.55
N GLU A 154 6.86 -12.57 9.73
CA GLU A 154 6.77 -14.02 9.92
C GLU A 154 5.32 -14.52 9.71
N ALA A 155 4.32 -13.81 10.23
CA ALA A 155 2.91 -14.14 10.05
C ALA A 155 2.48 -14.09 8.58
N VAL A 156 2.91 -13.08 7.84
CA VAL A 156 2.69 -12.97 6.38
C VAL A 156 3.29 -14.16 5.65
N ARG A 157 4.56 -14.50 5.96
CA ARG A 157 5.26 -15.62 5.32
C ARG A 157 4.61 -16.97 5.62
N GLU A 158 4.19 -17.22 6.87
CA GLU A 158 3.57 -18.49 7.27
C GLU A 158 2.16 -18.70 6.69
N THR A 159 1.55 -17.62 6.23
CA THR A 159 0.23 -17.64 5.57
C THR A 159 0.31 -17.31 4.09
N GLU A 160 1.50 -17.38 3.47
CA GLU A 160 1.72 -17.01 2.08
C GLU A 160 0.71 -17.69 1.14
N GLY A 161 0.08 -16.91 0.26
CA GLY A 161 -0.90 -17.39 -0.71
C GLY A 161 -2.27 -17.77 -0.14
N GLN A 162 -2.49 -17.74 1.19
CA GLN A 162 -3.79 -18.07 1.79
C GLN A 162 -4.74 -16.88 1.70
N ILE A 163 -5.93 -17.11 1.15
CA ILE A 163 -7.05 -16.17 1.08
C ILE A 163 -8.34 -16.80 1.58
N LEU A 164 -9.27 -15.98 2.01
CA LEU A 164 -10.63 -16.40 2.38
C LEU A 164 -11.51 -16.52 1.13
N CYS A 165 -12.13 -17.68 0.96
CA CYS A 165 -13.01 -17.92 -0.16
C CYS A 165 -14.37 -18.45 0.30
N GLN A 166 -15.43 -18.08 -0.44
CA GLN A 166 -16.74 -18.69 -0.35
C GLN A 166 -17.17 -19.11 -1.76
N ASN A 167 -17.61 -20.33 -1.92
CA ASN A 167 -18.01 -20.92 -3.21
C ASN A 167 -16.94 -20.80 -4.33
N GLY A 168 -15.65 -20.80 -3.95
CA GLY A 168 -14.52 -20.68 -4.87
C GLY A 168 -14.11 -19.26 -5.24
N GLU A 169 -14.81 -18.25 -4.74
CA GLU A 169 -14.49 -16.83 -4.96
C GLU A 169 -13.96 -16.18 -3.68
N ALA A 170 -13.03 -15.24 -3.82
CA ALA A 170 -12.52 -14.46 -2.69
C ALA A 170 -13.65 -13.61 -2.09
N VAL A 171 -13.75 -13.63 -0.75
CA VAL A 171 -14.78 -12.86 -0.04
C VAL A 171 -14.36 -11.40 0.17
N GLU A 172 -15.34 -10.52 0.47
CA GLU A 172 -15.08 -9.18 0.99
C GLU A 172 -14.54 -9.31 2.43
N ALA A 173 -13.24 -9.24 2.60
CA ALA A 173 -12.58 -9.44 3.89
C ALA A 173 -12.35 -8.11 4.60
N TYR A 174 -13.43 -7.37 4.91
CA TYR A 174 -13.34 -6.17 5.73
C TYR A 174 -12.92 -6.50 7.16
N TYR A 175 -12.12 -5.63 7.76
CA TYR A 175 -11.68 -5.75 9.14
C TYR A 175 -11.65 -4.38 9.82
N PHE A 176 -11.68 -4.37 11.14
CA PHE A 176 -11.67 -3.16 11.97
C PHE A 176 -11.05 -3.49 13.35
N SER A 177 -10.55 -2.46 14.02
CA SER A 177 -9.78 -2.63 15.26
C SER A 177 -10.65 -2.96 16.49
N THR A 178 -11.93 -2.58 16.50
CA THR A 178 -12.77 -2.68 17.69
C THR A 178 -14.21 -2.95 17.32
N SER A 179 -14.86 -3.91 18.00
CA SER A 179 -16.32 -4.13 17.91
C SER A 179 -16.98 -4.12 19.28
N ALA A 180 -18.29 -3.90 19.31
CA ALA A 180 -19.11 -3.96 20.53
C ALA A 180 -19.53 -5.41 20.90
N GLY A 181 -18.80 -6.43 20.41
CA GLY A 181 -19.09 -7.86 20.64
C GLY A 181 -19.96 -8.50 19.55
N VAL A 182 -20.49 -7.72 18.63
CA VAL A 182 -21.21 -8.19 17.43
C VAL A 182 -20.70 -7.43 16.22
N THR A 183 -20.70 -8.06 15.07
CA THR A 183 -20.44 -7.42 13.77
C THR A 183 -21.78 -7.21 13.06
N SER A 184 -21.87 -6.12 12.31
CA SER A 184 -23.03 -5.87 11.45
C SER A 184 -23.02 -6.85 10.28
N THR A 185 -24.22 -7.19 9.81
CA THR A 185 -24.41 -7.91 8.57
C THR A 185 -24.20 -6.98 7.37
N ASP A 186 -24.15 -7.55 6.19
CA ASP A 186 -24.02 -6.92 4.87
C ASP A 186 -24.94 -5.73 4.60
N GLU A 187 -26.06 -5.59 5.32
CA GLU A 187 -26.99 -4.45 5.21
C GLU A 187 -26.33 -3.07 5.45
N ILE A 188 -25.24 -3.02 6.21
CA ILE A 188 -24.53 -1.76 6.53
C ILE A 188 -23.40 -1.49 5.53
N TRP A 189 -22.87 -2.51 4.88
CA TRP A 189 -21.71 -2.40 3.99
C TRP A 189 -22.10 -2.22 2.52
N GLY A 190 -23.39 -2.22 2.20
CA GLY A 190 -23.90 -1.87 0.87
C GLY A 190 -23.42 -2.82 -0.23
N SER A 191 -23.66 -4.11 -0.07
CA SER A 191 -23.49 -5.11 -1.14
C SER A 191 -24.59 -5.03 -2.16
#